data_14471d3107e647d961c0f71c2428ff5f
#
_entry.id   14471d3107e647d961c0f71c2428ff5f
#
_cell.length_a   1.000
_cell.length_b   1.000
_cell.length_c   1.000
_cell.angle_alpha   90.00
_cell.angle_beta   90.00
_cell.angle_gamma   90.00
#
_symmetry.space_group_name_H-M   'P 1'
#
loop_
_entity.id
_entity.type
_entity.pdbx_description
1 polymer ?
#
loop_
_entity_poly.entity_id
_entity_poly.type
_entity_poly.pdbx_seq_one_letter_code
_entity_poly.pdbx_strand_id
1 'polypeptide(L)'
;MEPKFYSIAIDGPAGAGKSTLAKALAARLGFLYVDTGAIYRTVGLSVARSGGDCGDKAQVLARLPEIRIAMTYGEDGLQHMLLNGEDVTKAIRENAVSGYASLVSAYPEVRAFLLDMQRELARTHNVIMDGRDIGTVVLPGADVKVFLTASPEERAKRRCRELEQRGQPVDYRQLLEEITQRDYADSHRAAAPLKQAEDAALLDTSALDFDASLEALLAIVKERVPL
;
A
#
# COMPACT_ATOMS: atom_id res chain seq x y z
N MET A 1 -15.32 -23.49 17.70
CA MET A 1 -14.10 -23.10 16.95
C MET A 1 -14.26 -21.63 16.61
N GLU A 2 -13.27 -20.83 16.91
CA GLU A 2 -13.26 -19.43 16.47
C GLU A 2 -13.24 -19.40 14.92
N PRO A 3 -13.93 -18.44 14.28
CA PRO A 3 -13.89 -18.32 12.84
C PRO A 3 -12.45 -18.05 12.39
N LYS A 4 -11.99 -18.82 11.40
CA LYS A 4 -10.66 -18.59 10.79
C LYS A 4 -10.82 -17.51 9.72
N PHE A 5 -10.10 -16.40 9.85
CA PHE A 5 -9.98 -15.38 8.83
C PHE A 5 -8.69 -15.59 8.02
N TYR A 6 -8.77 -15.38 6.72
CA TYR A 6 -7.63 -15.48 5.81
C TYR A 6 -7.02 -14.12 5.52
N SER A 7 -5.70 -14.09 5.43
CA SER A 7 -4.93 -12.89 5.14
C SER A 7 -4.03 -13.08 3.92
N ILE A 8 -4.11 -12.12 2.98
CA ILE A 8 -3.31 -12.08 1.76
C ILE A 8 -2.47 -10.81 1.79
N ALA A 9 -1.15 -10.99 1.79
CA ALA A 9 -0.18 -9.91 1.75
C ALA A 9 0.33 -9.71 0.32
N ILE A 10 0.22 -8.49 -0.22
CA ILE A 10 0.73 -8.14 -1.55
C ILE A 10 1.75 -7.03 -1.41
N ASP A 11 3.02 -7.38 -1.47
CA ASP A 11 4.14 -6.44 -1.41
C ASP A 11 4.73 -6.18 -2.79
N GLY A 12 5.49 -5.10 -2.93
CA GLY A 12 6.18 -4.77 -4.16
C GLY A 12 6.36 -3.27 -4.39
N PRO A 13 7.09 -2.87 -5.43
CA PRO A 13 7.48 -1.48 -5.67
C PRO A 13 6.29 -0.59 -6.05
N ALA A 14 6.50 0.73 -6.00
CA ALA A 14 5.49 1.71 -6.42
C ALA A 14 5.14 1.56 -7.90
N GLY A 15 3.86 1.73 -8.27
CA GLY A 15 3.42 1.66 -9.67
C GLY A 15 3.34 0.24 -10.28
N ALA A 16 3.63 -0.83 -9.51
CA ALA A 16 3.55 -2.21 -9.99
C ALA A 16 2.10 -2.72 -10.22
N GLY A 17 1.08 -1.93 -9.87
CA GLY A 17 -0.33 -2.32 -10.05
C GLY A 17 -0.95 -3.02 -8.84
N LYS A 18 -0.24 -3.13 -7.72
CA LYS A 18 -0.71 -3.81 -6.49
C LYS A 18 -2.11 -3.42 -6.06
N SER A 19 -2.35 -2.13 -5.86
CA SER A 19 -3.63 -1.63 -5.34
C SER A 19 -4.79 -1.91 -6.29
N THR A 20 -4.56 -1.84 -7.59
CA THR A 20 -5.56 -2.14 -8.62
C THR A 20 -5.93 -3.62 -8.61
N LEU A 21 -4.93 -4.50 -8.60
CA LEU A 21 -5.12 -5.95 -8.57
C LEU A 21 -5.69 -6.41 -7.21
N ALA A 22 -5.19 -5.87 -6.10
CA ALA A 22 -5.68 -6.18 -4.76
C ALA A 22 -7.15 -5.84 -4.57
N LYS A 23 -7.61 -4.67 -5.08
CA LYS A 23 -9.03 -4.29 -5.06
C LYS A 23 -9.89 -5.23 -5.88
N ALA A 24 -9.47 -5.55 -7.11
CA ALA A 24 -10.21 -6.45 -7.98
C ALA A 24 -10.31 -7.85 -7.38
N LEU A 25 -9.20 -8.35 -6.81
CA LEU A 25 -9.19 -9.64 -6.12
C LEU A 25 -10.08 -9.62 -4.87
N ALA A 26 -10.04 -8.56 -4.07
CA ALA A 26 -10.88 -8.41 -2.88
C ALA A 26 -12.37 -8.42 -3.21
N ALA A 27 -12.77 -7.68 -4.25
CA ALA A 27 -14.15 -7.67 -4.74
C ALA A 27 -14.59 -9.07 -5.22
N ARG A 28 -13.70 -9.81 -5.90
CA ARG A 28 -13.98 -11.15 -6.41
C ARG A 28 -14.12 -12.21 -5.31
N LEU A 29 -13.38 -12.05 -4.21
CA LEU A 29 -13.35 -13.00 -3.08
C LEU A 29 -14.28 -12.60 -1.92
N GLY A 30 -14.85 -11.41 -1.94
CA GLY A 30 -15.59 -10.86 -0.79
C GLY A 30 -14.68 -10.56 0.41
N PHE A 31 -13.41 -10.25 0.17
CA PHE A 31 -12.43 -9.91 1.20
C PHE A 31 -12.35 -8.40 1.37
N LEU A 32 -11.96 -7.98 2.56
CA LEU A 32 -11.69 -6.58 2.87
C LEU A 32 -10.36 -6.14 2.22
N TYR A 33 -10.39 -5.11 1.40
CA TYR A 33 -9.17 -4.52 0.85
C TYR A 33 -8.60 -3.44 1.78
N VAL A 34 -7.29 -3.50 2.05
CA VAL A 34 -6.59 -2.54 2.91
C VAL A 34 -5.40 -1.92 2.17
N ASP A 35 -5.54 -0.64 1.78
CA ASP A 35 -4.45 0.22 1.27
C ASP A 35 -3.63 0.74 2.46
N THR A 36 -2.53 0.07 2.80
CA THR A 36 -1.69 0.54 3.90
C THR A 36 -0.97 1.85 3.58
N GLY A 37 -0.69 2.11 2.31
CA GLY A 37 -0.17 3.40 1.87
C GLY A 37 -1.11 4.57 2.19
N ALA A 38 -2.43 4.37 2.14
CA ALA A 38 -3.41 5.36 2.55
C ALA A 38 -3.28 5.71 4.04
N ILE A 39 -2.99 4.71 4.89
CA ILE A 39 -2.80 4.91 6.33
C ILE A 39 -1.58 5.82 6.59
N TYR A 40 -0.44 5.54 5.95
CA TYR A 40 0.76 6.39 6.06
C TYR A 40 0.53 7.79 5.46
N ARG A 41 -0.20 7.90 4.34
CA ARG A 41 -0.57 9.21 3.78
C ARG A 41 -1.42 10.03 4.74
N THR A 42 -2.29 9.39 5.52
CA THR A 42 -3.11 10.07 6.54
C THR A 42 -2.24 10.67 7.65
N VAL A 43 -1.22 9.94 8.11
CA VAL A 43 -0.23 10.50 9.05
C VAL A 43 0.48 11.71 8.43
N GLY A 44 1.02 11.56 7.22
CA GLY A 44 1.72 12.65 6.53
C GLY A 44 0.84 13.88 6.29
N LEU A 45 -0.42 13.68 5.92
CA LEU A 45 -1.39 14.77 5.78
C LEU A 45 -1.61 15.51 7.11
N SER A 46 -1.69 14.78 8.23
CA SER A 46 -1.84 15.40 9.56
C SER A 46 -0.64 16.29 9.91
N VAL A 47 0.59 15.81 9.62
CA VAL A 47 1.82 16.58 9.84
C VAL A 47 1.81 17.84 8.97
N ALA A 48 1.56 17.71 7.67
CA ALA A 48 1.55 18.83 6.74
C ALA A 48 0.47 19.87 7.09
N ARG A 49 -0.73 19.45 7.48
CA ARG A 49 -1.82 20.36 7.90
C ARG A 49 -1.48 21.15 9.17
N SER A 50 -0.60 20.63 10.02
CA SER A 50 -0.10 21.37 11.19
C SER A 50 1.07 22.32 10.87
N GLY A 51 1.45 22.44 9.59
CA GLY A 51 2.61 23.22 9.15
C GLY A 51 3.96 22.50 9.39
N GLY A 52 3.94 21.22 9.72
CA GLY A 52 5.15 20.41 9.95
C GLY A 52 5.74 19.83 8.68
N ASP A 53 7.02 19.44 8.78
CA ASP A 53 7.77 18.74 7.73
C ASP A 53 7.75 17.23 7.98
N CYS A 54 7.26 16.45 7.02
CA CYS A 54 7.28 14.98 7.06
C CYS A 54 8.71 14.40 7.01
N GLY A 55 9.69 15.16 6.57
CA GLY A 55 11.11 14.80 6.61
C GLY A 55 11.77 15.02 7.97
N ASP A 56 11.17 15.82 8.84
CA ASP A 56 11.65 16.06 10.19
C ASP A 56 11.04 15.06 11.18
N LYS A 57 11.86 14.12 11.65
CA LYS A 57 11.42 13.08 12.59
C LYS A 57 10.79 13.65 13.86
N ALA A 58 11.36 14.71 14.43
CA ALA A 58 10.90 15.27 15.70
C ALA A 58 9.49 15.87 15.54
N GLN A 59 9.23 16.58 14.44
CA GLN A 59 7.91 17.13 14.13
C GLN A 59 6.88 16.04 13.87
N VAL A 60 7.24 14.98 13.13
CA VAL A 60 6.36 13.84 12.89
C VAL A 60 5.99 13.16 14.22
N LEU A 61 6.98 12.85 15.06
CA LEU A 61 6.72 12.17 16.35
C LEU A 61 5.91 13.03 17.32
N ALA A 62 6.15 14.32 17.38
CA ALA A 62 5.38 15.24 18.21
C ALA A 62 3.89 15.26 17.80
N ARG A 63 3.57 14.98 16.52
CA ARG A 63 2.20 14.96 16.01
C ARG A 63 1.44 13.68 16.34
N LEU A 64 2.12 12.52 16.48
CA LEU A 64 1.46 11.21 16.66
C LEU A 64 0.41 11.15 17.78
N PRO A 65 0.63 11.73 18.99
CA PRO A 65 -0.34 11.68 20.08
C PRO A 65 -1.68 12.36 19.75
N GLU A 66 -1.69 13.27 18.80
CA GLU A 66 -2.87 14.03 18.38
C GLU A 66 -3.61 13.39 17.20
N ILE A 67 -3.07 12.31 16.62
CA ILE A 67 -3.64 11.63 15.46
C ILE A 67 -4.53 10.48 15.91
N ARG A 68 -5.78 10.53 15.47
CA ARG A 68 -6.70 9.38 15.53
C ARG A 68 -7.06 9.00 14.11
N ILE A 69 -6.62 7.82 13.68
CA ILE A 69 -6.93 7.26 12.37
C ILE A 69 -8.00 6.19 12.54
N ALA A 70 -9.03 6.26 11.72
CA ALA A 70 -10.01 5.19 11.57
C ALA A 70 -10.19 4.88 10.07
N MET A 71 -10.56 3.64 9.81
CA MET A 71 -10.95 3.18 8.47
C MET A 71 -12.41 2.79 8.52
N THR A 72 -13.15 3.21 7.52
CA THR A 72 -14.52 2.77 7.26
C THR A 72 -14.60 2.25 5.84
N TYR A 73 -15.65 1.51 5.52
CA TYR A 73 -15.91 0.98 4.19
C TYR A 73 -17.27 1.47 3.75
N GLY A 74 -17.31 2.09 2.56
CA GLY A 74 -18.55 2.54 1.96
C GLY A 74 -19.39 1.36 1.43
N GLU A 75 -20.59 1.64 0.97
CA GLU A 75 -21.46 0.66 0.29
C GLU A 75 -20.82 0.08 -0.98
N ASP A 76 -19.89 0.82 -1.57
CA ASP A 76 -19.06 0.39 -2.71
C ASP A 76 -17.90 -0.55 -2.31
N GLY A 77 -17.75 -0.88 -1.02
CA GLY A 77 -16.67 -1.69 -0.47
C GLY A 77 -15.30 -0.99 -0.48
N LEU A 78 -15.24 0.30 -0.79
CA LEU A 78 -13.98 1.05 -0.81
C LEU A 78 -13.60 1.55 0.58
N GLN A 79 -12.29 1.52 0.85
CA GLN A 79 -11.70 2.05 2.07
C GLN A 79 -11.80 3.57 2.11
N HIS A 80 -12.40 4.10 3.16
CA HIS A 80 -12.40 5.50 3.54
C HIS A 80 -11.47 5.73 4.72
N MET A 81 -10.72 6.81 4.68
CA MET A 81 -9.78 7.19 5.74
C MET A 81 -10.31 8.37 6.54
N LEU A 82 -10.42 8.17 7.84
CA LEU A 82 -10.82 9.22 8.78
C LEU A 82 -9.60 9.68 9.58
N LEU A 83 -9.38 10.98 9.60
CA LEU A 83 -8.38 11.66 10.44
C LEU A 83 -9.12 12.52 11.47
N ASN A 84 -9.02 12.16 12.75
CA ASN A 84 -9.72 12.87 13.84
C ASN A 84 -11.23 13.02 13.59
N GLY A 85 -11.85 12.05 12.92
CA GLY A 85 -13.27 12.05 12.56
C GLY A 85 -13.61 12.71 11.21
N GLU A 86 -12.67 13.39 10.56
CA GLU A 86 -12.86 13.97 9.21
C GLU A 86 -12.52 12.92 8.13
N ASP A 87 -13.38 12.79 7.11
CA ASP A 87 -13.07 11.97 5.93
C ASP A 87 -12.01 12.68 5.06
N VAL A 88 -10.83 12.10 5.02
CA VAL A 88 -9.68 12.59 4.26
C VAL A 88 -9.35 11.75 3.03
N THR A 89 -10.24 10.84 2.63
CA THR A 89 -10.05 9.86 1.54
C THR A 89 -9.63 10.50 0.23
N LYS A 90 -10.19 11.66 -0.10
CA LYS A 90 -9.81 12.42 -1.30
C LYS A 90 -8.50 13.17 -1.10
N ALA A 91 -8.35 13.85 0.03
CA ALA A 91 -7.18 14.68 0.33
C ALA A 91 -5.87 13.88 0.33
N ILE A 92 -5.87 12.66 0.87
CA ILE A 92 -4.67 11.80 0.88
C ILE A 92 -4.25 11.26 -0.50
N ARG A 93 -5.04 11.50 -1.55
CA ARG A 93 -4.73 11.11 -2.94
C ARG A 93 -4.19 12.25 -3.79
N GLU A 94 -4.11 13.46 -3.23
CA GLU A 94 -3.49 14.60 -3.90
C GLU A 94 -2.00 14.35 -4.14
N ASN A 95 -1.47 14.90 -5.24
CA ASN A 95 -0.07 14.69 -5.62
C ASN A 95 0.90 15.14 -4.52
N ALA A 96 0.64 16.25 -3.85
CA ALA A 96 1.45 16.76 -2.74
C ALA A 96 1.58 15.74 -1.58
N VAL A 97 0.53 14.94 -1.31
CA VAL A 97 0.50 13.98 -0.21
C VAL A 97 1.15 12.65 -0.57
N SER A 98 1.29 12.35 -1.86
CA SER A 98 1.81 11.05 -2.33
C SER A 98 3.24 10.74 -1.84
N GLY A 99 4.07 11.78 -1.66
CA GLY A 99 5.43 11.66 -1.13
C GLY A 99 5.49 11.44 0.39
N TYR A 100 4.51 11.93 1.13
CA TYR A 100 4.53 11.90 2.60
C TYR A 100 4.56 10.49 3.16
N ALA A 101 3.86 9.54 2.53
CA ALA A 101 3.87 8.14 2.96
C ALA A 101 5.29 7.57 2.99
N SER A 102 6.12 7.85 1.99
CA SER A 102 7.50 7.37 1.94
C SER A 102 8.34 7.97 3.07
N LEU A 103 8.19 9.28 3.32
CA LEU A 103 8.91 9.97 4.38
C LEU A 103 8.53 9.44 5.77
N VAL A 104 7.25 9.47 6.13
CA VAL A 104 6.81 9.08 7.48
C VAL A 104 6.97 7.58 7.74
N SER A 105 6.91 6.72 6.72
CA SER A 105 7.11 5.28 6.87
C SER A 105 8.56 4.87 7.14
N ALA A 106 9.52 5.78 6.97
CA ALA A 106 10.91 5.56 7.34
C ALA A 106 11.12 5.56 8.86
N TYR A 107 10.21 6.13 9.63
CA TYR A 107 10.32 6.23 11.08
C TYR A 107 9.73 5.00 11.77
N PRO A 108 10.53 4.23 12.55
CA PRO A 108 10.05 3.04 13.27
C PRO A 108 8.87 3.32 14.20
N GLU A 109 8.84 4.49 14.82
CA GLU A 109 7.79 4.89 15.76
C GLU A 109 6.44 5.09 15.07
N VAL A 110 6.42 5.67 13.86
CA VAL A 110 5.19 5.76 13.04
C VAL A 110 4.70 4.37 12.67
N ARG A 111 5.59 3.47 12.33
CA ARG A 111 5.26 2.08 12.01
C ARG A 111 4.66 1.36 13.20
N ALA A 112 5.28 1.49 14.38
CA ALA A 112 4.76 0.93 15.63
C ALA A 112 3.37 1.47 15.97
N PHE A 113 3.15 2.78 15.81
CA PHE A 113 1.86 3.43 16.02
C PHE A 113 0.73 2.85 15.15
N LEU A 114 1.05 2.42 13.91
CA LEU A 114 0.06 1.93 12.94
C LEU A 114 -0.10 0.41 12.95
N LEU A 115 0.82 -0.34 13.57
CA LEU A 115 0.94 -1.79 13.40
C LEU A 115 -0.28 -2.54 13.95
N ASP A 116 -0.71 -2.19 15.17
CA ASP A 116 -1.80 -2.91 15.83
C ASP A 116 -3.13 -2.73 15.09
N MET A 117 -3.42 -1.55 14.57
CA MET A 117 -4.61 -1.30 13.77
C MET A 117 -4.64 -2.17 12.50
N GLN A 118 -3.50 -2.32 11.81
CA GLN A 118 -3.41 -3.16 10.62
C GLN A 118 -3.61 -4.64 10.97
N ARG A 119 -2.98 -5.11 12.04
CA ARG A 119 -3.10 -6.51 12.50
C ARG A 119 -4.50 -6.86 12.97
N GLU A 120 -5.18 -5.92 13.62
CA GLU A 120 -6.54 -6.14 14.12
C GLU A 120 -7.53 -6.41 12.99
N LEU A 121 -7.39 -5.75 11.84
CA LEU A 121 -8.21 -6.05 10.66
C LEU A 121 -8.04 -7.50 10.20
N ALA A 122 -6.81 -8.01 10.19
CA ALA A 122 -6.55 -9.39 9.78
C ALA A 122 -7.02 -10.44 10.82
N ARG A 123 -7.17 -10.06 12.09
CA ARG A 123 -7.72 -10.94 13.12
C ARG A 123 -9.24 -11.06 13.06
N THR A 124 -9.90 -10.07 12.49
CA THR A 124 -11.36 -9.93 12.54
C THR A 124 -12.06 -10.10 11.19
N HIS A 125 -11.29 -10.07 10.08
CA HIS A 125 -11.82 -10.14 8.72
C HIS A 125 -10.89 -10.93 7.79
N ASN A 126 -11.46 -11.50 6.73
CA ASN A 126 -10.67 -11.90 5.58
C ASN A 126 -10.14 -10.64 4.89
N VAL A 127 -8.81 -10.52 4.76
CA VAL A 127 -8.19 -9.29 4.26
C VAL A 127 -7.23 -9.52 3.10
N ILE A 128 -7.16 -8.53 2.21
CA ILE A 128 -6.07 -8.36 1.26
C ILE A 128 -5.42 -7.03 1.57
N MET A 129 -4.17 -7.07 2.02
CA MET A 129 -3.39 -5.86 2.32
C MET A 129 -2.31 -5.66 1.27
N ASP A 130 -2.19 -4.46 0.73
CA ASP A 130 -1.07 -4.11 -0.13
C ASP A 130 -0.14 -3.08 0.53
N GLY A 131 1.17 -3.28 0.29
CA GLY A 131 2.19 -2.43 0.87
C GLY A 131 3.60 -2.67 0.35
N ARG A 132 4.59 -2.62 1.27
CA ARG A 132 6.01 -2.86 1.01
C ARG A 132 6.61 -3.95 1.89
N ASP A 133 5.98 -4.22 3.01
CA ASP A 133 6.48 -5.07 4.08
C ASP A 133 5.33 -5.80 4.81
N ILE A 134 4.23 -6.02 4.10
CA ILE A 134 3.07 -6.68 4.70
C ILE A 134 3.44 -8.12 5.05
N GLY A 135 3.98 -8.88 4.12
CA GLY A 135 4.36 -10.27 4.33
C GLY A 135 5.63 -10.47 5.16
N THR A 136 6.44 -9.41 5.38
CA THR A 136 7.67 -9.51 6.15
C THR A 136 7.55 -8.99 7.58
N VAL A 137 6.71 -7.96 7.80
CA VAL A 137 6.62 -7.25 9.10
C VAL A 137 5.21 -7.16 9.63
N VAL A 138 4.24 -6.73 8.82
CA VAL A 138 2.87 -6.47 9.31
C VAL A 138 2.16 -7.79 9.58
N LEU A 139 2.12 -8.69 8.61
CA LEU A 139 1.48 -10.01 8.65
C LEU A 139 2.49 -11.10 8.26
N PRO A 140 3.54 -11.36 9.06
CA PRO A 140 4.55 -12.37 8.74
C PRO A 140 3.99 -13.78 8.69
N GLY A 141 2.82 -14.02 9.28
CA GLY A 141 2.05 -15.27 9.22
C GLY A 141 0.89 -15.25 8.22
N ALA A 142 0.87 -14.35 7.23
CA ALA A 142 -0.19 -14.31 6.23
C ALA A 142 -0.33 -15.65 5.49
N ASP A 143 -1.58 -16.07 5.24
CA ASP A 143 -1.89 -17.35 4.55
C ASP A 143 -1.35 -17.37 3.12
N VAL A 144 -1.36 -16.20 2.46
CA VAL A 144 -0.76 -16.01 1.13
C VAL A 144 0.11 -14.76 1.15
N LYS A 145 1.32 -14.90 0.60
CA LYS A 145 2.23 -13.76 0.36
C LYS A 145 2.60 -13.71 -1.11
N VAL A 146 2.45 -12.54 -1.70
CA VAL A 146 2.79 -12.27 -3.10
C VAL A 146 3.71 -11.05 -3.15
N PHE A 147 4.84 -11.21 -3.83
CA PHE A 147 5.68 -10.08 -4.20
C PHE A 147 5.37 -9.71 -5.66
N LEU A 148 4.56 -8.67 -5.84
CA LEU A 148 4.09 -8.22 -7.13
C LEU A 148 5.01 -7.15 -7.68
N THR A 149 5.59 -7.39 -8.85
CA THR A 149 6.54 -6.49 -9.50
C THR A 149 6.20 -6.22 -10.96
N ALA A 150 6.84 -5.22 -11.51
CA ALA A 150 6.99 -4.95 -12.93
C ALA A 150 8.26 -4.13 -13.12
N SER A 151 8.88 -4.17 -14.32
CA SER A 151 10.09 -3.40 -14.60
C SER A 151 9.86 -1.89 -14.38
N PRO A 152 10.89 -1.12 -13.99
CA PRO A 152 10.79 0.32 -13.82
C PRO A 152 10.24 1.02 -15.07
N GLU A 153 10.66 0.56 -16.25
CA GLU A 153 10.25 1.08 -17.56
C GLU A 153 8.74 0.87 -17.79
N GLU A 154 8.24 -0.33 -17.49
CA GLU A 154 6.81 -0.62 -17.66
C GLU A 154 5.96 0.18 -16.66
N ARG A 155 6.42 0.33 -15.43
CA ARG A 155 5.75 1.16 -14.43
C ARG A 155 5.74 2.63 -14.81
N ALA A 156 6.83 3.15 -15.38
CA ALA A 156 6.89 4.51 -15.91
C ALA A 156 5.91 4.69 -17.08
N LYS A 157 5.84 3.73 -18.02
CA LYS A 157 4.85 3.77 -19.12
C LYS A 157 3.41 3.76 -18.61
N ARG A 158 3.08 2.90 -17.63
CA ARG A 158 1.75 2.87 -17.00
C ARG A 158 1.41 4.22 -16.39
N ARG A 159 2.36 4.80 -15.66
CA ARG A 159 2.16 6.10 -15.01
C ARG A 159 2.03 7.25 -16.01
N CYS A 160 2.79 7.23 -17.12
CA CYS A 160 2.62 8.21 -18.21
C CYS A 160 1.19 8.17 -18.74
N ARG A 161 0.68 6.98 -19.09
CA ARG A 161 -0.70 6.84 -19.61
C ARG A 161 -1.75 7.37 -18.63
N GLU A 162 -1.59 7.10 -17.32
CA GLU A 162 -2.51 7.63 -16.29
C GLU A 162 -2.50 9.17 -16.23
N LEU A 163 -1.32 9.80 -16.31
CA LEU A 163 -1.19 11.24 -16.23
C LEU A 163 -1.70 11.92 -17.51
N GLU A 164 -1.39 11.35 -18.69
CA GLU A 164 -1.90 11.81 -19.98
C GLU A 164 -3.44 11.77 -20.03
N GLN A 165 -4.05 10.69 -19.54
CA GLN A 165 -5.51 10.59 -19.44
C GLN A 165 -6.13 11.65 -18.52
N ARG A 166 -5.36 12.18 -17.56
CA ARG A 166 -5.77 13.29 -16.70
C ARG A 166 -5.41 14.67 -17.27
N GLY A 167 -4.88 14.73 -18.51
CA GLY A 167 -4.48 15.98 -19.16
C GLY A 167 -3.23 16.63 -18.52
N GLN A 168 -2.42 15.89 -17.78
CA GLN A 168 -1.21 16.40 -17.14
C GLN A 168 0.00 16.21 -18.06
N PRO A 169 0.90 17.21 -18.16
CA PRO A 169 2.14 17.06 -18.90
C PRO A 169 3.03 16.01 -18.25
N VAL A 170 3.70 15.20 -19.06
CA VAL A 170 4.50 14.07 -18.59
C VAL A 170 5.85 14.06 -19.26
N ASP A 171 6.92 13.95 -18.46
CA ASP A 171 8.25 13.57 -18.93
C ASP A 171 8.54 12.13 -18.48
N TYR A 172 8.59 11.21 -19.46
CA TYR A 172 8.89 9.80 -19.23
C TYR A 172 10.23 9.58 -18.52
N ARG A 173 11.27 10.35 -18.90
CA ARG A 173 12.61 10.18 -18.31
C ARG A 173 12.62 10.59 -16.85
N GLN A 174 12.01 11.72 -16.55
CA GLN A 174 11.85 12.19 -15.16
C GLN A 174 11.06 11.17 -14.33
N LEU A 175 9.94 10.65 -14.84
CA LEU A 175 9.15 9.62 -14.13
C LEU A 175 9.92 8.32 -13.88
N LEU A 176 10.70 7.87 -14.85
CA LEU A 176 11.54 6.69 -14.71
C LEU A 176 12.60 6.89 -13.62
N GLU A 177 13.21 8.07 -13.58
CA GLU A 177 14.19 8.42 -12.55
C GLU A 177 13.54 8.48 -11.17
N GLU A 178 12.40 9.15 -11.01
CA GLU A 178 11.64 9.22 -9.75
C GLU A 178 11.24 7.82 -9.25
N ILE A 179 10.79 6.93 -10.15
CA ILE A 179 10.46 5.55 -9.82
C ILE A 179 11.68 4.80 -9.32
N THR A 180 12.82 4.93 -10.01
CA THR A 180 14.07 4.25 -9.66
C THR A 180 14.61 4.73 -8.32
N GLN A 181 14.60 6.05 -8.08
CA GLN A 181 15.00 6.64 -6.80
C GLN A 181 14.11 6.17 -5.66
N ARG A 182 12.80 6.10 -5.89
CA ARG A 182 11.85 5.62 -4.89
C ARG A 182 12.05 4.15 -4.57
N ASP A 183 12.28 3.30 -5.57
CA ASP A 183 12.56 1.88 -5.36
C ASP A 183 13.85 1.69 -4.54
N TYR A 184 14.86 2.49 -4.83
CA TYR A 184 16.10 2.50 -4.06
C TYR A 184 15.82 2.90 -2.60
N ALA A 185 15.09 3.98 -2.37
CA ALA A 185 14.74 4.42 -1.03
C ALA A 185 13.89 3.38 -0.26
N ASP A 186 12.87 2.80 -0.90
CA ASP A 186 12.01 1.77 -0.29
C ASP A 186 12.81 0.50 0.07
N SER A 187 13.78 0.08 -0.76
CA SER A 187 14.57 -1.14 -0.52
C SER A 187 15.76 -0.95 0.43
N HIS A 188 16.25 0.30 0.62
CA HIS A 188 17.42 0.60 1.46
C HIS A 188 17.07 1.32 2.76
N ARG A 189 15.79 1.58 3.05
CA ARG A 189 15.40 2.16 4.33
C ARG A 189 15.76 1.22 5.48
N ALA A 190 16.20 1.80 6.60
CA ALA A 190 16.64 1.04 7.79
C ALA A 190 15.49 0.26 8.45
N ALA A 191 14.26 0.82 8.42
CA ALA A 191 13.09 0.20 9.01
C ALA A 191 12.25 -0.49 7.93
N ALA A 192 12.04 -1.81 8.07
CA ALA A 192 11.16 -2.61 7.21
C ALA A 192 11.37 -2.34 5.70
N PRO A 193 12.56 -2.60 5.15
CA PRO A 193 12.84 -2.38 3.74
C PRO A 193 11.91 -3.19 2.86
N LEU A 194 11.64 -2.68 1.64
CA LEU A 194 10.96 -3.44 0.61
C LEU A 194 11.80 -4.67 0.25
N LYS A 195 11.31 -5.83 0.65
CA LYS A 195 11.97 -7.12 0.43
C LYS A 195 10.92 -8.19 0.21
N GLN A 196 11.14 -9.08 -0.75
CA GLN A 196 10.34 -10.27 -0.91
C GLN A 196 10.47 -11.16 0.33
N ALA A 197 9.35 -11.59 0.93
CA ALA A 197 9.36 -12.61 1.98
C ALA A 197 9.81 -13.96 1.39
N GLU A 198 10.49 -14.79 2.18
CA GLU A 198 11.05 -16.07 1.71
C GLU A 198 9.98 -17.03 1.16
N ASP A 199 8.79 -16.98 1.73
CA ASP A 199 7.62 -17.78 1.35
C ASP A 199 6.66 -17.06 0.39
N ALA A 200 7.03 -15.87 -0.10
CA ALA A 200 6.21 -15.12 -1.04
C ALA A 200 6.37 -15.63 -2.48
N ALA A 201 5.26 -15.85 -3.16
CA ALA A 201 5.25 -16.06 -4.60
C ALA A 201 5.64 -14.76 -5.33
N LEU A 202 6.56 -14.86 -6.29
CA LEU A 202 6.89 -13.74 -7.17
C LEU A 202 5.88 -13.69 -8.32
N LEU A 203 5.27 -12.52 -8.52
CA LEU A 203 4.41 -12.24 -9.67
C LEU A 203 4.94 -11.02 -10.45
N ASP A 204 5.62 -11.29 -11.55
CA ASP A 204 6.07 -10.24 -12.48
C ASP A 204 4.98 -9.97 -13.52
N THR A 205 4.44 -8.75 -13.52
CA THR A 205 3.37 -8.31 -14.41
C THR A 205 3.89 -7.46 -15.58
N SER A 206 5.21 -7.44 -15.84
CA SER A 206 5.80 -6.58 -16.89
C SER A 206 5.23 -6.85 -18.29
N ALA A 207 4.96 -8.14 -18.60
CA ALA A 207 4.43 -8.58 -19.89
C ALA A 207 2.93 -8.92 -19.84
N LEU A 208 2.25 -8.67 -18.71
CA LEU A 208 0.84 -9.03 -18.53
C LEU A 208 -0.05 -7.80 -18.59
N ASP A 209 -1.21 -7.95 -19.20
CA ASP A 209 -2.31 -7.00 -19.05
C ASP A 209 -3.00 -7.16 -17.68
N PHE A 210 -4.04 -6.37 -17.45
CA PHE A 210 -4.76 -6.39 -16.18
C PHE A 210 -5.44 -7.75 -15.92
N ASP A 211 -6.13 -8.31 -16.92
CA ASP A 211 -6.91 -9.54 -16.74
C ASP A 211 -5.99 -10.75 -16.51
N ALA A 212 -4.92 -10.88 -17.30
CA ALA A 212 -3.91 -11.92 -17.12
C ALA A 212 -3.21 -11.79 -15.76
N SER A 213 -2.91 -10.57 -15.31
CA SER A 213 -2.31 -10.32 -13.99
C SER A 213 -3.26 -10.72 -12.85
N LEU A 214 -4.55 -10.42 -12.99
CA LEU A 214 -5.57 -10.78 -11.98
C LEU A 214 -5.77 -12.30 -11.91
N GLU A 215 -5.85 -12.99 -13.04
CA GLU A 215 -5.99 -14.46 -13.07
C GLU A 215 -4.75 -15.14 -12.50
N ALA A 216 -3.54 -14.66 -12.81
CA ALA A 216 -2.30 -15.17 -12.23
C ALA A 216 -2.26 -14.97 -10.70
N LEU A 217 -2.66 -13.80 -10.22
CA LEU A 217 -2.76 -13.52 -8.79
C LEU A 217 -3.79 -14.43 -8.11
N LEU A 218 -4.96 -14.61 -8.71
CA LEU A 218 -6.01 -15.49 -8.20
C LEU A 218 -5.55 -16.96 -8.17
N ALA A 219 -4.82 -17.42 -9.16
CA ALA A 219 -4.27 -18.78 -9.18
C ALA A 219 -3.35 -19.02 -7.98
N ILE A 220 -2.43 -18.10 -7.69
CA ILE A 220 -1.54 -18.17 -6.50
C ILE A 220 -2.36 -18.25 -5.21
N VAL A 221 -3.45 -17.48 -5.10
CA VAL A 221 -4.28 -17.49 -3.90
C VAL A 221 -5.03 -18.81 -3.75
N LYS A 222 -5.61 -19.36 -4.82
CA LYS A 222 -6.36 -20.62 -4.81
C LYS A 222 -5.51 -21.84 -4.44
N GLU A 223 -4.20 -21.80 -4.68
CA GLU A 223 -3.28 -22.88 -4.27
C GLU A 223 -3.13 -22.97 -2.75
N ARG A 224 -3.39 -21.89 -2.01
CA ARG A 224 -3.08 -21.78 -0.58
C ARG A 224 -4.29 -21.54 0.32
N VAL A 225 -5.36 -21.03 -0.23
CA VAL A 225 -6.62 -20.74 0.49
C VAL A 225 -7.76 -21.53 -0.16
N PRO A 226 -8.49 -22.36 0.59
CA PRO A 226 -9.71 -23.01 0.09
C PRO A 226 -10.79 -21.93 -0.10
N LEU A 227 -11.06 -21.59 -1.34
CA LEU A 227 -12.04 -20.57 -1.78
C LEU A 227 -13.27 -21.22 -2.35
#